data_44dec4a46bccbb4001a76f29eb89f6bb
#
_entry.id   44dec4a46bccbb4001a76f29eb89f6bb
#
_cell.length_a   1.000
_cell.length_b   1.000
_cell.length_c   1.000
_cell.angle_alpha   90.00
_cell.angle_beta   90.00
_cell.angle_gamma   90.00
#
_symmetry.space_group_name_H-M   'P 1'
#
loop_
_entity.id
_entity.type
_entity.pdbx_description
1 polymer ?
#
loop_
_entity_poly.entity_id
_entity_poly.type
_entity_poly.pdbx_seq_one_letter_code
_entity_poly.pdbx_strand_id
1 'polypeptide(L)'
;MTSLDSGLNLREARDAYLAENGFSTAAYTDHWVRFKFGPLPIIFPATRTRREAIPFHDLHHVLTGYKATPVGESEIGAWEVASGLKRLWAGWVLDLNVMSLGMLYAPRRTYRAFIRGRHSRNLYGTEYTDRLLTTSVGD
;
A
#
# COMPACT_ATOMS: atom_id res chain seq x y z
N MET A 1 -18.20 -4.72 2.73
CA MET A 1 -17.56 -3.39 2.57
C MET A 1 -17.66 -2.72 3.92
N THR A 2 -16.65 -2.89 4.74
CA THR A 2 -16.53 -2.09 5.95
C THR A 2 -16.32 -0.66 5.50
N SER A 3 -17.33 0.18 5.74
CA SER A 3 -17.14 1.62 5.67
C SER A 3 -15.93 1.91 6.55
N LEU A 4 -14.91 2.54 6.00
CA LEU A 4 -13.84 3.14 6.79
C LEU A 4 -14.55 3.97 7.84
N ASP A 5 -14.44 3.53 9.09
CA ASP A 5 -15.11 4.21 10.19
C ASP A 5 -14.43 5.56 10.30
N SER A 6 -15.10 6.61 9.82
CA SER A 6 -14.57 7.98 9.78
C SER A 6 -14.21 8.52 11.18
N GLY A 7 -14.50 7.74 12.21
CA GLY A 7 -14.11 8.02 13.59
C GLY A 7 -12.73 7.50 14.00
N LEU A 8 -12.10 6.63 13.20
CA LEU A 8 -10.77 6.13 13.51
C LEU A 8 -9.68 7.08 13.06
N ASN A 9 -8.58 7.13 13.82
CA ASN A 9 -7.35 7.75 13.34
C ASN A 9 -6.55 6.77 12.45
N LEU A 10 -5.56 7.28 11.73
CA LEU A 10 -4.76 6.47 10.81
C LEU A 10 -4.02 5.31 11.49
N ARG A 11 -3.61 5.47 12.75
CA ARG A 11 -2.96 4.40 13.53
C ARG A 11 -3.92 3.25 13.77
N GLU A 12 -5.09 3.55 14.30
CA GLU A 12 -6.12 2.54 14.61
C GLU A 12 -6.56 1.79 13.35
N ALA A 13 -6.81 2.53 12.27
CA ALA A 13 -7.20 1.96 10.99
C ALA A 13 -6.08 1.09 10.38
N ARG A 14 -4.80 1.53 10.45
CA ARG A 14 -3.64 0.74 10.04
C ARG A 14 -3.52 -0.55 10.86
N ASP A 15 -3.62 -0.46 12.17
CA ASP A 15 -3.46 -1.61 13.05
C ASP A 15 -4.58 -2.64 12.81
N ALA A 16 -5.81 -2.18 12.57
CA ALA A 16 -6.91 -3.05 12.16
C ALA A 16 -6.65 -3.72 10.81
N TYR A 17 -6.18 -2.97 9.81
CA TYR A 17 -5.81 -3.50 8.50
C TYR A 17 -4.70 -4.56 8.60
N LEU A 18 -3.65 -4.30 9.36
CA LEU A 18 -2.55 -5.24 9.55
C LEU A 18 -3.04 -6.52 10.24
N ALA A 19 -3.84 -6.40 11.30
CA ALA A 19 -4.40 -7.54 12.02
C ALA A 19 -5.32 -8.40 11.12
N GLU A 20 -6.19 -7.76 10.34
CA GLU A 20 -7.09 -8.45 9.40
C GLU A 20 -6.33 -9.27 8.35
N ASN A 21 -5.16 -8.79 7.91
CA ASN A 21 -4.36 -9.43 6.88
C ASN A 21 -3.22 -10.31 7.43
N GLY A 22 -3.09 -10.46 8.75
CA GLY A 22 -2.01 -11.22 9.38
C GLY A 22 -0.63 -10.55 9.24
N PHE A 23 -0.60 -9.23 9.07
CA PHE A 23 0.61 -8.43 8.97
C PHE A 23 0.95 -7.77 10.31
N SER A 24 2.18 -7.27 10.42
CA SER A 24 2.62 -6.50 11.59
C SER A 24 3.59 -5.39 11.18
N THR A 25 3.72 -4.39 12.05
CA THR A 25 4.69 -3.29 11.88
C THR A 25 6.15 -3.75 11.93
N ALA A 26 6.43 -4.98 12.35
CA ALA A 26 7.78 -5.56 12.31
C ALA A 26 8.38 -5.57 10.89
N ALA A 27 7.53 -5.69 9.86
CA ALA A 27 7.95 -5.63 8.47
C ALA A 27 8.57 -4.26 8.08
N TYR A 28 8.32 -3.20 8.82
CA TYR A 28 8.86 -1.86 8.54
C TYR A 28 10.35 -1.74 8.86
N THR A 29 10.84 -2.56 9.77
CA THR A 29 12.24 -2.58 10.20
C THR A 29 12.97 -3.85 9.79
N ASP A 30 12.27 -4.89 9.33
CA ASP A 30 12.88 -6.14 8.92
C ASP A 30 13.79 -5.93 7.69
N HIS A 31 14.98 -6.51 7.74
CA HIS A 31 15.94 -6.49 6.64
C HIS A 31 15.65 -7.56 5.57
N TRP A 32 14.70 -8.44 5.81
CA TRP A 32 14.31 -9.52 4.93
C TRP A 32 12.83 -9.48 4.63
N VAL A 33 12.50 -9.58 3.35
CA VAL A 33 11.13 -9.79 2.90
C VAL A 33 10.86 -11.28 2.88
N ARG A 34 9.77 -11.70 3.52
CA ARG A 34 9.33 -13.09 3.54
C ARG A 34 7.86 -13.14 3.14
N PHE A 35 7.57 -13.81 2.06
CA PHE A 35 6.19 -14.08 1.67
C PHE A 35 6.06 -15.45 1.01
N LYS A 36 4.85 -15.95 0.92
CA LYS A 36 4.56 -17.20 0.23
C LYS A 36 3.88 -16.93 -1.10
N PHE A 37 4.40 -17.54 -2.14
CA PHE A 37 3.74 -17.62 -3.44
C PHE A 37 3.22 -19.05 -3.62
N GLY A 38 1.94 -19.27 -3.25
CA GLY A 38 1.41 -20.61 -3.08
C GLY A 38 2.17 -21.37 -1.98
N PRO A 39 2.65 -22.60 -2.23
CA PRO A 39 3.47 -23.36 -1.27
C PRO A 39 4.93 -22.90 -1.23
N LEU A 40 5.38 -22.06 -2.15
CA LEU A 40 6.77 -21.65 -2.30
C LEU A 40 7.09 -20.44 -1.41
N PRO A 41 7.98 -20.58 -0.41
CA PRO A 41 8.45 -19.45 0.36
C PRO A 41 9.45 -18.63 -0.48
N ILE A 42 9.23 -17.32 -0.55
CA ILE A 42 10.13 -16.38 -1.22
C ILE A 42 10.74 -15.48 -0.16
N ILE A 43 12.07 -15.41 -0.14
CA ILE A 43 12.84 -14.60 0.81
C ILE A 43 13.87 -13.80 0.01
N PHE A 44 13.88 -12.48 0.21
CA PHE A 44 14.88 -11.59 -0.39
C PHE A 44 15.17 -10.39 0.53
N PRO A 45 16.35 -9.73 0.36
CA PRO A 45 16.68 -8.57 1.17
C PRO A 45 15.71 -7.41 0.95
N ALA A 46 15.26 -6.80 2.05
CA ALA A 46 14.48 -5.57 2.00
C ALA A 46 15.39 -4.37 1.74
N THR A 47 15.20 -3.67 0.64
CA THR A 47 15.94 -2.45 0.36
C THR A 47 15.51 -1.32 1.30
N ARG A 48 16.40 -0.33 1.49
CA ARG A 48 16.08 0.86 2.29
C ARG A 48 14.83 1.56 1.76
N THR A 49 14.77 1.80 0.46
CA THR A 49 13.63 2.48 -0.16
C THR A 49 12.32 1.70 -0.01
N ARG A 50 12.37 0.36 0.00
CA ARG A 50 11.19 -0.46 0.29
C ARG A 50 10.75 -0.28 1.75
N ARG A 51 11.65 -0.32 2.70
CA ARG A 51 11.32 -0.10 4.12
C ARG A 51 10.73 1.30 4.37
N GLU A 52 11.20 2.30 3.64
CA GLU A 52 10.65 3.65 3.69
C GLU A 52 9.25 3.74 3.05
N ALA A 53 8.98 2.97 2.00
CA ALA A 53 7.72 2.98 1.27
C ALA A 53 6.59 2.21 1.97
N ILE A 54 6.89 1.05 2.56
CA ILE A 54 5.87 0.14 3.11
C ILE A 54 4.94 0.78 4.15
N PRO A 55 5.40 1.57 5.12
CA PRO A 55 4.49 2.19 6.07
C PRO A 55 3.45 3.09 5.41
N PHE A 56 3.82 3.81 4.37
CA PHE A 56 2.89 4.63 3.59
C PHE A 56 1.98 3.79 2.70
N HIS A 57 2.51 2.74 2.09
CA HIS A 57 1.74 1.80 1.29
C HIS A 57 0.58 1.18 2.10
N ASP A 58 0.84 0.73 3.33
CA ASP A 58 -0.20 0.22 4.23
C ASP A 58 -1.25 1.28 4.57
N LEU A 59 -0.83 2.53 4.81
CA LEU A 59 -1.77 3.64 4.98
C LEU A 59 -2.59 3.93 3.71
N HIS A 60 -1.99 3.77 2.53
CA HIS A 60 -2.72 3.92 1.27
C HIS A 60 -3.79 2.85 1.09
N HIS A 61 -3.56 1.60 1.50
CA HIS A 61 -4.61 0.58 1.55
C HIS A 61 -5.79 1.02 2.41
N VAL A 62 -5.49 1.55 3.59
CA VAL A 62 -6.51 2.08 4.52
C VAL A 62 -7.29 3.23 3.88
N LEU A 63 -6.60 4.22 3.31
CA LEU A 63 -7.23 5.44 2.77
C LEU A 63 -8.00 5.19 1.47
N THR A 64 -7.55 4.26 0.65
CA THR A 64 -8.18 3.97 -0.65
C THR A 64 -9.25 2.91 -0.57
N GLY A 65 -9.19 2.04 0.44
CA GLY A 65 -10.04 0.86 0.60
C GLY A 65 -9.66 -0.31 -0.30
N TYR A 66 -8.55 -0.24 -1.04
CA TYR A 66 -8.06 -1.37 -1.82
C TYR A 66 -7.53 -2.46 -0.89
N LYS A 67 -7.88 -3.70 -1.18
CA LYS A 67 -7.58 -4.84 -0.30
C LYS A 67 -6.19 -5.44 -0.61
N ALA A 68 -5.61 -6.12 0.38
CA ALA A 68 -4.38 -6.91 0.22
C ALA A 68 -4.65 -8.26 -0.50
N THR A 69 -5.26 -8.18 -1.66
CA THR A 69 -5.52 -9.32 -2.57
C THR A 69 -4.79 -9.06 -3.88
N PRO A 70 -4.52 -10.06 -4.74
CA PRO A 70 -3.83 -9.82 -6.01
C PRO A 70 -4.46 -8.70 -6.85
N VAL A 71 -5.79 -8.63 -6.90
CA VAL A 71 -6.49 -7.54 -7.59
C VAL A 71 -6.33 -6.21 -6.84
N GLY A 72 -6.49 -6.21 -5.52
CA GLY A 72 -6.32 -5.01 -4.69
C GLY A 72 -4.90 -4.46 -4.74
N GLU A 73 -3.88 -5.33 -4.76
CA GLU A 73 -2.48 -4.93 -4.96
C GLU A 73 -2.26 -4.28 -6.33
N SER A 74 -2.90 -4.78 -7.39
CA SER A 74 -2.83 -4.13 -8.71
C SER A 74 -3.54 -2.78 -8.73
N GLU A 75 -4.62 -2.62 -7.98
CA GLU A 75 -5.33 -1.35 -7.83
C GLU A 75 -4.49 -0.33 -7.08
N ILE A 76 -3.92 -0.72 -5.92
CA ILE A 76 -3.09 0.21 -5.14
C ILE A 76 -1.81 0.58 -5.91
N GLY A 77 -1.15 -0.37 -6.57
CA GLY A 77 0.02 -0.10 -7.40
C GLY A 77 -0.30 0.88 -8.53
N ALA A 78 -1.41 0.70 -9.22
CA ALA A 78 -1.84 1.64 -10.26
C ALA A 78 -2.17 3.04 -9.70
N TRP A 79 -2.78 3.10 -8.52
CA TRP A 79 -3.10 4.34 -7.83
C TRP A 79 -1.82 5.07 -7.38
N GLU A 80 -0.86 4.36 -6.80
CA GLU A 80 0.41 4.92 -6.35
C GLU A 80 1.28 5.40 -7.52
N VAL A 81 1.39 4.62 -8.58
CA VAL A 81 2.07 5.05 -9.83
C VAL A 81 1.47 6.36 -10.35
N ALA A 82 0.14 6.43 -10.45
CA ALA A 82 -0.54 7.60 -10.99
C ALA A 82 -0.46 8.83 -10.09
N SER A 83 -0.42 8.66 -8.77
CA SER A 83 -0.27 9.75 -7.80
C SER A 83 1.19 10.12 -7.49
N GLY A 84 2.16 9.29 -7.89
CA GLY A 84 3.59 9.57 -7.90
C GLY A 84 4.35 9.06 -6.66
N LEU A 85 5.32 8.20 -6.90
CA LEU A 85 6.16 7.54 -5.87
C LEU A 85 7.41 8.33 -5.47
N LYS A 86 7.58 9.54 -5.99
CA LYS A 86 8.73 10.40 -5.71
C LYS A 86 10.07 9.68 -6.02
N ARG A 87 10.99 9.64 -5.03
CA ARG A 87 12.31 9.00 -5.15
C ARG A 87 12.33 7.54 -4.71
N LEU A 88 11.18 6.94 -4.45
CA LEU A 88 11.06 5.57 -3.96
C LEU A 88 11.17 4.56 -5.11
N TRP A 89 12.36 4.36 -5.65
CA TRP A 89 12.57 3.49 -6.81
C TRP A 89 12.05 2.06 -6.61
N ALA A 90 12.18 1.51 -5.39
CA ALA A 90 11.65 0.18 -5.10
C ALA A 90 10.11 0.15 -5.20
N GLY A 91 9.42 1.21 -4.79
CA GLY A 91 7.99 1.39 -5.01
C GLY A 91 7.65 1.40 -6.51
N TRP A 92 8.38 2.17 -7.30
CA TRP A 92 8.20 2.19 -8.77
C TRP A 92 8.31 0.80 -9.39
N VAL A 93 9.32 0.02 -9.01
CA VAL A 93 9.51 -1.34 -9.54
C VAL A 93 8.35 -2.24 -9.13
N LEU A 94 7.97 -2.25 -7.85
CA LEU A 94 6.91 -3.12 -7.34
C LEU A 94 5.54 -2.73 -7.92
N ASP A 95 5.20 -1.47 -7.90
CA ASP A 95 3.88 -0.98 -8.30
C ASP A 95 3.66 -1.08 -9.81
N LEU A 96 4.69 -0.81 -10.62
CA LEU A 96 4.62 -1.04 -12.06
C LEU A 96 4.43 -2.53 -12.39
N ASN A 97 5.07 -3.44 -11.64
CA ASN A 97 4.87 -4.87 -11.82
C ASN A 97 3.43 -5.30 -11.48
N VAL A 98 2.93 -4.96 -10.29
CA VAL A 98 1.56 -5.34 -9.91
C VAL A 98 0.50 -4.67 -10.77
N MET A 99 0.71 -3.42 -11.18
CA MET A 99 -0.15 -2.73 -12.14
C MET A 99 -0.17 -3.44 -13.49
N SER A 100 1.00 -3.82 -14.02
CA SER A 100 1.11 -4.52 -15.31
C SER A 100 0.41 -5.86 -15.28
N LEU A 101 0.61 -6.64 -14.21
CA LEU A 101 -0.13 -7.88 -13.98
C LEU A 101 -1.63 -7.64 -13.89
N GLY A 102 -2.04 -6.61 -13.15
CA GLY A 102 -3.44 -6.23 -13.02
C GLY A 102 -4.10 -5.87 -14.34
N MET A 103 -3.36 -5.27 -15.27
CA MET A 103 -3.87 -4.99 -16.62
C MET A 103 -4.16 -6.27 -17.41
N LEU A 104 -3.54 -7.41 -17.05
CA LEU A 104 -3.80 -8.69 -17.67
C LEU A 104 -5.05 -9.39 -17.09
N TYR A 105 -5.20 -9.42 -15.76
CA TYR A 105 -6.28 -10.19 -15.12
C TYR A 105 -7.45 -9.35 -14.58
N ALA A 106 -7.26 -8.05 -14.34
CA ALA A 106 -8.30 -7.13 -13.84
C ALA A 106 -8.21 -5.73 -14.50
N PRO A 107 -8.19 -5.62 -15.84
CA PRO A 107 -7.83 -4.38 -16.54
C PRO A 107 -8.75 -3.19 -16.18
N ARG A 108 -10.06 -3.43 -16.07
CA ARG A 108 -11.01 -2.35 -15.75
C ARG A 108 -10.82 -1.77 -14.36
N ARG A 109 -10.53 -2.62 -13.38
CA ARG A 109 -10.31 -2.22 -11.99
C ARG A 109 -8.98 -1.48 -11.87
N THR A 110 -7.92 -2.04 -12.44
CA THR A 110 -6.58 -1.45 -12.47
C THR A 110 -6.59 -0.07 -13.14
N TYR A 111 -7.25 0.04 -14.29
CA TYR A 111 -7.38 1.32 -14.99
C TYR A 111 -8.17 2.37 -14.20
N ARG A 112 -9.28 1.99 -13.57
CA ARG A 112 -10.06 2.90 -12.71
C ARG A 112 -9.22 3.41 -11.53
N ALA A 113 -8.44 2.54 -10.93
CA ALA A 113 -7.54 2.91 -9.83
C ALA A 113 -6.46 3.88 -10.31
N PHE A 114 -5.89 3.67 -11.50
CA PHE A 114 -4.95 4.61 -12.12
C PHE A 114 -5.58 6.00 -12.31
N ILE A 115 -6.77 6.07 -12.90
CA ILE A 115 -7.48 7.35 -13.09
C ILE A 115 -7.75 8.02 -11.74
N ARG A 116 -8.19 7.27 -10.72
CA ARG A 116 -8.40 7.80 -9.37
C ARG A 116 -7.09 8.36 -8.79
N GLY A 117 -5.97 7.65 -8.97
CA GLY A 117 -4.64 8.09 -8.53
C GLY A 117 -4.20 9.41 -9.16
N ARG A 118 -4.50 9.64 -10.43
CA ARG A 118 -4.20 10.92 -11.11
C ARG A 118 -4.88 12.13 -10.47
N HIS A 119 -5.99 11.93 -9.81
CA HIS A 119 -6.78 12.98 -9.13
C HIS A 119 -6.64 12.93 -7.61
N SER A 120 -5.70 12.12 -7.10
CA SER A 120 -5.45 11.95 -5.67
C SER A 120 -4.07 12.50 -5.29
N ARG A 121 -3.92 12.78 -3.99
CA ARG A 121 -2.61 13.00 -3.38
C ARG A 121 -2.30 11.82 -2.49
N ASN A 122 -1.09 11.28 -2.60
CA ASN A 122 -0.62 10.24 -1.71
C ASN A 122 0.22 10.80 -0.55
N LEU A 123 0.58 9.93 0.37
CA LEU A 123 1.37 10.31 1.55
C LEU A 123 2.88 10.26 1.30
N TYR A 124 3.34 9.76 0.15
CA TYR A 124 4.76 9.81 -0.20
C TYR A 124 5.25 11.26 -0.30
N GLY A 125 6.27 11.59 0.47
CA GLY A 125 6.78 12.96 0.59
C GLY A 125 6.30 13.69 1.84
N THR A 126 5.44 13.06 2.66
CA THR A 126 5.20 13.47 4.04
C THR A 126 6.14 12.73 4.99
N GLU A 127 6.24 13.17 6.23
CA GLU A 127 6.98 12.46 7.26
C GLU A 127 6.06 11.44 7.97
N TYR A 128 6.56 10.22 8.18
CA TYR A 128 5.87 9.19 8.94
C TYR A 128 6.04 9.44 10.43
N THR A 129 5.13 10.24 10.99
CA THR A 129 5.20 10.74 12.37
C THR A 129 3.97 10.32 13.16
N ASP A 130 4.08 10.40 14.50
CA ASP A 130 2.92 10.19 15.37
C ASP A 130 1.80 11.20 15.08
N ARG A 131 2.16 12.43 14.68
CA ARG A 131 1.18 13.43 14.27
C ARG A 131 0.37 12.99 13.06
N LEU A 132 1.02 12.41 12.05
CA LEU A 132 0.31 11.84 10.90
C LEU A 132 -0.63 10.72 11.33
N LEU A 133 -0.15 9.81 12.18
CA LEU A 133 -0.91 8.65 12.64
C LEU A 133 -2.11 9.00 13.53
N THR A 134 -2.13 10.18 14.13
CA THR A 134 -3.27 10.66 14.93
C THR A 134 -4.29 11.45 14.11
N THR A 135 -4.03 11.70 12.83
CA THR A 135 -4.99 12.32 11.91
C THR A 135 -6.17 11.38 11.67
N SER A 136 -7.37 11.94 11.59
CA SER A 136 -8.57 11.17 11.27
C SER A 136 -8.50 10.61 9.83
N VAL A 137 -9.03 9.41 9.63
CA VAL A 137 -9.13 8.79 8.30
C VAL A 137 -10.01 9.64 7.35
N GLY A 138 -10.94 10.41 7.91
CA GLY A 138 -11.86 11.26 7.14
C GLY A 138 -11.31 12.62 6.74
N ASP A 139 -10.15 13.03 7.28
CA ASP A 139 -9.51 14.32 6.99
C ASP A 139 -8.50 14.20 5.85
#